data_3e2f7c3a1f40b3cfe607228ca84f4d02
#
_entry.id   3e2f7c3a1f40b3cfe607228ca84f4d02
#
_cell.length_a   1.000
_cell.length_b   1.000
_cell.length_c   1.000
_cell.angle_alpha   90.00
_cell.angle_beta   90.00
_cell.angle_gamma   90.00
#
_symmetry.space_group_name_H-M   'P 1'
#
loop_
_entity.id
_entity.type
_entity.pdbx_description
1 polymer ?
#
loop_
_entity_poly.entity_id
_entity_poly.type
_entity_poly.pdbx_seq_one_letter_code
_entity_poly.pdbx_strand_id
1 'polypeptide(L)'
;SGAHVVFPTPQGYRGDGVFDNFWKLIERWQITFVITVPTAISALMQRPVDADISSVKTSFSGSAPLPLELFRRFEEASGVTIVEGYGLTEATCLVSCNPVEGEKKVGSVGLKFPYTDIKIIKSEKGNLVECKTDEVGEICISNPGVYAGNTYTEADKNADLYYKKKYLRTGDLGRKDSDEYLWITGRAKDLIIRGGHNID
;
A
#
# COMPACT_ATOMS: atom_id res chain seq x y z
N SER A 1 -19.40 3.54 -6.83
CA SER A 1 -19.65 2.40 -5.92
C SER A 1 -20.97 2.53 -5.16
N GLY A 2 -21.54 3.74 -5.06
CA GLY A 2 -22.72 4.01 -4.22
C GLY A 2 -22.43 4.10 -2.72
N ALA A 3 -21.18 4.09 -2.30
CA ALA A 3 -20.81 4.26 -0.91
C ALA A 3 -20.97 5.72 -0.45
N HIS A 4 -21.39 5.90 0.80
CA HIS A 4 -21.36 7.21 1.46
C HIS A 4 -19.95 7.42 2.02
N VAL A 5 -19.26 8.47 1.56
CA VAL A 5 -17.91 8.82 2.02
C VAL A 5 -18.01 10.01 2.97
N VAL A 6 -17.42 9.85 4.16
CA VAL A 6 -17.35 10.90 5.19
C VAL A 6 -15.94 11.49 5.22
N PHE A 7 -15.82 12.77 4.92
CA PHE A 7 -14.59 13.54 5.10
C PHE A 7 -14.70 14.33 6.40
N PRO A 8 -13.81 14.11 7.39
CA PRO A 8 -13.93 14.76 8.69
C PRO A 8 -13.75 16.28 8.59
N THR A 9 -12.86 16.75 7.73
CA THR A 9 -12.61 18.18 7.44
C THR A 9 -12.04 18.31 6.01
N PRO A 10 -12.01 19.53 5.45
CA PRO A 10 -11.30 19.78 4.17
C PRO A 10 -9.81 19.44 4.21
N GLN A 11 -9.19 19.46 5.41
CA GLN A 11 -7.78 19.09 5.62
C GLN A 11 -7.61 17.59 5.91
N GLY A 12 -8.68 16.80 5.85
CA GLY A 12 -8.67 15.37 6.18
C GLY A 12 -8.23 15.13 7.62
N TYR A 13 -7.33 14.18 7.84
CA TYR A 13 -6.79 13.86 9.17
C TYR A 13 -5.99 14.99 9.84
N ARG A 14 -5.51 15.98 9.06
CA ARG A 14 -4.75 17.14 9.59
C ARG A 14 -5.63 18.23 10.16
N GLY A 15 -6.95 18.13 10.01
CA GLY A 15 -7.88 19.11 10.58
C GLY A 15 -7.85 19.10 12.10
N ASP A 16 -7.98 20.28 12.69
CA ASP A 16 -7.96 20.46 14.13
C ASP A 16 -9.05 19.61 14.81
N GLY A 17 -8.67 18.90 15.87
CA GLY A 17 -9.58 18.07 16.66
C GLY A 17 -10.02 16.76 15.98
N VAL A 18 -9.57 16.45 14.76
CA VAL A 18 -9.98 15.22 14.05
C VAL A 18 -9.58 13.98 14.84
N PHE A 19 -8.33 13.88 15.29
CA PHE A 19 -7.89 12.72 16.06
C PHE A 19 -8.56 12.62 17.44
N ASP A 20 -8.88 13.74 18.08
CA ASP A 20 -9.54 13.79 19.39
C ASP A 20 -11.02 13.39 19.33
N ASN A 21 -11.62 13.45 18.15
CA ASN A 21 -13.02 13.11 17.92
C ASN A 21 -13.19 11.93 16.95
N PHE A 22 -12.13 11.27 16.56
CA PHE A 22 -12.14 10.27 15.49
C PHE A 22 -13.12 9.12 15.77
N TRP A 23 -13.06 8.54 16.96
CA TRP A 23 -13.92 7.44 17.35
C TRP A 23 -15.39 7.85 17.45
N LYS A 24 -15.66 9.06 17.93
CA LYS A 24 -17.01 9.66 17.99
C LYS A 24 -17.58 9.95 16.59
N LEU A 25 -16.73 10.30 15.63
CA LEU A 25 -17.14 10.42 14.23
C LEU A 25 -17.54 9.07 13.63
N ILE A 26 -16.80 8.02 13.95
CA ILE A 26 -17.15 6.65 13.55
C ILE A 26 -18.51 6.25 14.12
N GLU A 27 -18.72 6.42 15.43
CA GLU A 27 -19.99 6.15 16.09
C GLU A 27 -21.15 6.94 15.47
N ARG A 28 -20.97 8.26 15.34
CA ARG A 28 -21.98 9.16 14.80
C ARG A 28 -22.44 8.80 13.40
N TRP A 29 -21.50 8.45 12.52
CA TRP A 29 -21.77 8.20 11.12
C TRP A 29 -21.86 6.71 10.78
N GLN A 30 -21.76 5.85 11.79
CA GLN A 30 -21.80 4.38 11.63
C GLN A 30 -20.86 3.90 10.50
N ILE A 31 -19.62 4.37 10.60
CA ILE A 31 -18.59 4.06 9.58
C ILE A 31 -18.30 2.58 9.57
N THR A 32 -18.34 1.97 8.39
CA THR A 32 -18.10 0.54 8.22
C THR A 32 -16.71 0.21 7.68
N PHE A 33 -16.04 1.19 7.07
CA PHE A 33 -14.72 1.02 6.49
C PHE A 33 -13.87 2.28 6.72
N VAL A 34 -12.68 2.11 7.27
CA VAL A 34 -11.74 3.19 7.55
C VAL A 34 -10.54 3.08 6.61
N ILE A 35 -10.24 4.15 5.88
CA ILE A 35 -9.00 4.27 5.09
C ILE A 35 -8.04 5.16 5.86
N THR A 36 -6.82 4.69 6.08
CA THR A 36 -5.85 5.39 6.90
C THR A 36 -4.42 5.18 6.39
N VAL A 37 -3.48 5.76 7.10
CA VAL A 37 -2.03 5.63 6.86
C VAL A 37 -1.32 5.40 8.20
N PRO A 38 -0.11 4.81 8.22
CA PRO A 38 0.58 4.49 9.49
C PRO A 38 0.75 5.68 10.44
N THR A 39 1.01 6.87 9.94
CA THR A 39 1.13 8.08 10.78
C THR A 39 -0.18 8.47 11.45
N ALA A 40 -1.32 8.30 10.78
CA ALA A 40 -2.63 8.54 11.37
C ALA A 40 -2.97 7.47 12.42
N ILE A 41 -2.67 6.21 12.15
CA ILE A 41 -2.82 5.12 13.14
C ILE A 41 -1.99 5.42 14.39
N SER A 42 -0.74 5.84 14.22
CA SER A 42 0.14 6.22 15.33
C SER A 42 -0.45 7.33 16.18
N ALA A 43 -1.04 8.36 15.55
CA ALA A 43 -1.70 9.45 16.26
C ALA A 43 -2.97 9.00 16.98
N LEU A 44 -3.75 8.10 16.38
CA LEU A 44 -4.94 7.51 17.02
C LEU A 44 -4.58 6.67 18.25
N MET A 45 -3.48 5.90 18.17
CA MET A 45 -3.01 5.06 19.28
C MET A 45 -2.44 5.84 20.48
N GLN A 46 -2.37 7.17 20.41
CA GLN A 46 -2.12 8.04 21.56
C GLN A 46 -3.39 8.39 22.35
N ARG A 47 -4.55 7.95 21.89
CA ARG A 47 -5.87 8.26 22.43
C ARG A 47 -6.65 6.99 22.72
N PRO A 48 -7.47 6.95 23.79
CA PRO A 48 -8.34 5.81 24.04
C PRO A 48 -9.43 5.70 22.96
N VAL A 49 -9.90 4.49 22.72
CA VAL A 49 -11.13 4.26 21.95
C VAL A 49 -12.30 4.58 22.88
N ASP A 50 -12.88 5.76 22.76
CA ASP A 50 -13.86 6.35 23.68
C ASP A 50 -15.28 6.43 23.11
N ALA A 51 -15.59 5.62 22.10
CA ALA A 51 -16.90 5.59 21.45
C ALA A 51 -17.23 4.17 20.94
N ASP A 52 -18.49 3.93 20.59
CA ASP A 52 -18.91 2.68 19.96
C ASP A 52 -18.47 2.63 18.50
N ILE A 53 -17.54 1.73 18.21
CA ILE A 53 -17.00 1.49 16.87
C ILE A 53 -17.39 0.14 16.27
N SER A 54 -18.41 -0.51 16.83
CA SER A 54 -18.90 -1.82 16.41
C SER A 54 -19.39 -1.88 14.94
N SER A 55 -19.67 -0.71 14.36
CA SER A 55 -19.99 -0.58 12.93
C SER A 55 -18.80 -0.85 12.00
N VAL A 56 -17.55 -0.67 12.47
CA VAL A 56 -16.37 -0.83 11.62
C VAL A 56 -16.09 -2.31 11.38
N LYS A 57 -16.11 -2.71 10.12
CA LYS A 57 -15.84 -4.09 9.70
C LYS A 57 -14.37 -4.32 9.39
N THR A 58 -13.71 -3.29 8.83
CA THR A 58 -12.29 -3.38 8.47
C THR A 58 -11.67 -2.00 8.36
N SER A 59 -10.38 -1.93 8.58
CA SER A 59 -9.55 -0.75 8.34
C SER A 59 -8.49 -1.07 7.29
N PHE A 60 -8.17 -0.11 6.44
CA PHE A 60 -7.14 -0.21 5.42
C PHE A 60 -6.00 0.74 5.75
N SER A 61 -4.77 0.25 5.67
CA SER A 61 -3.56 1.07 5.76
C SER A 61 -2.75 0.96 4.46
N GLY A 62 -2.34 2.10 3.94
CA GLY A 62 -1.53 2.17 2.73
C GLY A 62 -0.54 3.33 2.74
N SER A 63 0.04 3.62 1.58
CA SER A 63 1.01 4.69 1.34
C SER A 63 2.38 4.54 2.00
N ALA A 64 2.53 3.71 3.01
CA ALA A 64 3.79 3.39 3.67
C ALA A 64 3.66 2.05 4.42
N PRO A 65 4.78 1.35 4.69
CA PRO A 65 4.76 0.14 5.51
C PRO A 65 4.20 0.41 6.91
N LEU A 66 3.32 -0.46 7.39
CA LEU A 66 2.78 -0.39 8.73
C LEU A 66 3.69 -1.17 9.69
N PRO A 67 4.32 -0.53 10.70
CA PRO A 67 5.11 -1.24 11.69
C PRO A 67 4.29 -2.31 12.42
N LEU A 68 4.84 -3.51 12.57
CA LEU A 68 4.15 -4.65 13.20
C LEU A 68 3.62 -4.34 14.60
N GLU A 69 4.37 -3.58 15.39
CA GLU A 69 3.95 -3.15 16.72
C GLU A 69 2.71 -2.24 16.67
N LEU A 70 2.69 -1.32 15.70
CA LEU A 70 1.55 -0.42 15.51
C LEU A 70 0.31 -1.18 15.00
N PHE A 71 0.51 -2.16 14.12
CA PHE A 71 -0.53 -3.07 13.67
C PHE A 71 -1.20 -3.78 14.86
N ARG A 72 -0.41 -4.42 15.72
CA ARG A 72 -0.91 -5.15 16.91
C ARG A 72 -1.65 -4.23 17.86
N ARG A 73 -1.05 -3.09 18.20
CA ARG A 73 -1.68 -2.10 19.09
C ARG A 73 -3.02 -1.61 18.58
N PHE A 74 -3.13 -1.38 17.28
CA PHE A 74 -4.39 -0.96 16.68
C PHE A 74 -5.46 -2.05 16.79
N GLU A 75 -5.16 -3.28 16.44
CA GLU A 75 -6.11 -4.40 16.52
C GLU A 75 -6.51 -4.69 17.98
N GLU A 76 -5.56 -4.66 18.92
CA GLU A 76 -5.85 -4.85 20.35
C GLU A 76 -6.74 -3.74 20.91
N ALA A 77 -6.48 -2.49 20.57
CA ALA A 77 -7.22 -1.35 21.11
C ALA A 77 -8.61 -1.18 20.48
N SER A 78 -8.77 -1.50 19.20
CA SER A 78 -10.00 -1.26 18.45
C SER A 78 -10.85 -2.49 18.24
N GLY A 79 -10.27 -3.69 18.31
CA GLY A 79 -10.92 -4.93 17.86
C GLY A 79 -11.17 -5.00 16.35
N VAL A 80 -10.66 -4.05 15.57
CA VAL A 80 -10.90 -3.93 14.13
C VAL A 80 -9.74 -4.52 13.36
N THR A 81 -10.04 -5.41 12.43
CA THR A 81 -9.06 -5.95 11.50
C THR A 81 -8.52 -4.86 10.59
N ILE A 82 -7.19 -4.75 10.52
CA ILE A 82 -6.51 -3.86 9.59
C ILE A 82 -5.85 -4.67 8.46
N VAL A 83 -5.97 -4.20 7.24
CA VAL A 83 -5.34 -4.78 6.07
C VAL A 83 -4.39 -3.80 5.42
N GLU A 84 -3.25 -4.28 5.00
CA GLU A 84 -2.28 -3.49 4.25
C GLU A 84 -2.46 -3.71 2.76
N GLY A 85 -2.26 -2.64 1.99
CA GLY A 85 -2.27 -2.71 0.54
C GLY A 85 -1.26 -1.77 -0.09
N TYR A 86 -0.97 -2.03 -1.35
CA TYR A 86 -0.04 -1.28 -2.16
C TYR A 86 -0.72 -0.73 -3.40
N GLY A 87 -0.32 0.47 -3.75
CA GLY A 87 -0.77 1.13 -4.96
C GLY A 87 -0.05 2.44 -5.20
N LEU A 88 -0.26 2.98 -6.38
CA LEU A 88 0.33 4.24 -6.83
C LEU A 88 -0.63 4.93 -7.80
N THR A 89 -0.51 6.23 -7.92
CA THR A 89 -1.37 7.05 -8.79
C THR A 89 -1.28 6.60 -10.24
N GLU A 90 -0.09 6.24 -10.70
CA GLU A 90 0.21 5.79 -12.06
C GLU A 90 -0.47 4.45 -12.44
N ALA A 91 -0.95 3.70 -11.45
CA ALA A 91 -1.73 2.46 -11.63
C ALA A 91 -3.21 2.62 -11.24
N THR A 92 -3.70 3.84 -11.13
CA THR A 92 -5.07 4.18 -10.72
C THR A 92 -5.41 3.57 -9.36
N CYS A 93 -4.53 3.84 -8.39
CA CYS A 93 -4.58 3.52 -6.97
C CYS A 93 -4.10 2.09 -6.65
N LEU A 94 -5.01 1.14 -6.40
CA LEU A 94 -4.65 -0.13 -5.77
C LEU A 94 -4.15 -1.20 -6.75
N VAL A 95 -3.08 -1.87 -6.34
CA VAL A 95 -2.40 -2.95 -7.07
C VAL A 95 -2.56 -4.28 -6.33
N SER A 96 -2.38 -4.27 -5.01
CA SER A 96 -2.50 -5.44 -4.16
C SER A 96 -3.05 -5.08 -2.78
N CYS A 97 -3.57 -6.06 -2.07
CA CYS A 97 -4.05 -5.92 -0.70
C CYS A 97 -4.06 -7.28 0.00
N ASN A 98 -3.82 -7.30 1.31
CA ASN A 98 -4.09 -8.49 2.11
C ASN A 98 -5.60 -8.80 2.09
N PRO A 99 -6.00 -10.07 1.99
CA PRO A 99 -7.41 -10.44 1.97
C PRO A 99 -8.06 -10.13 3.32
N VAL A 100 -9.27 -9.57 3.29
CA VAL A 100 -10.05 -9.30 4.50
C VAL A 100 -10.45 -10.62 5.17
N GLU A 101 -10.96 -11.56 4.37
CA GLU A 101 -11.34 -12.91 4.79
C GLU A 101 -10.37 -13.92 4.18
N GLY A 102 -9.30 -14.24 4.88
CA GLY A 102 -8.27 -15.15 4.41
C GLY A 102 -6.98 -14.99 5.19
N GLU A 103 -5.95 -15.71 4.78
CA GLU A 103 -4.64 -15.58 5.40
C GLU A 103 -4.07 -14.19 5.13
N LYS A 104 -3.70 -13.49 6.20
CA LYS A 104 -3.02 -12.20 6.16
C LYS A 104 -1.57 -12.41 6.52
N LYS A 105 -0.67 -12.05 5.63
CA LYS A 105 0.77 -12.05 5.92
C LYS A 105 1.17 -10.63 6.32
N VAL A 106 1.21 -10.37 7.62
CA VAL A 106 1.54 -9.05 8.16
C VAL A 106 2.92 -8.61 7.69
N GLY A 107 3.02 -7.36 7.23
CA GLY A 107 4.22 -6.81 6.60
C GLY A 107 4.31 -7.07 5.10
N SER A 108 3.44 -7.92 4.53
CA SER A 108 3.20 -7.96 3.09
C SER A 108 2.12 -6.96 2.70
N VAL A 109 2.13 -6.56 1.44
CA VAL A 109 1.03 -5.78 0.84
C VAL A 109 0.02 -6.67 0.10
N GLY A 110 0.02 -7.95 0.43
CA GLY A 110 -0.99 -8.92 0.05
C GLY A 110 -0.91 -9.44 -1.38
N LEU A 111 -2.06 -9.90 -1.86
CA LEU A 111 -2.23 -10.49 -3.18
C LEU A 111 -2.66 -9.44 -4.20
N LYS A 112 -2.30 -9.66 -5.45
CA LYS A 112 -2.70 -8.78 -6.56
C LYS A 112 -4.22 -8.73 -6.74
N PHE A 113 -4.75 -7.56 -7.09
CA PHE A 113 -6.14 -7.41 -7.47
C PHE A 113 -6.46 -8.12 -8.80
N PRO A 114 -7.74 -8.46 -9.04
CA PRO A 114 -8.19 -8.97 -10.34
C PRO A 114 -7.72 -8.09 -11.50
N TYR A 115 -7.37 -8.72 -12.62
CA TYR A 115 -6.82 -8.08 -13.83
C TYR A 115 -5.48 -7.37 -13.65
N THR A 116 -4.83 -7.50 -12.50
CA THR A 116 -3.47 -7.01 -12.25
C THR A 116 -2.46 -8.12 -12.49
N ASP A 117 -1.40 -7.80 -13.23
CA ASP A 117 -0.23 -8.66 -13.39
C ASP A 117 1.00 -7.94 -12.82
N ILE A 118 1.74 -8.63 -11.97
CA ILE A 118 2.92 -8.11 -11.27
C ILE A 118 4.13 -8.93 -11.66
N LYS A 119 5.16 -8.25 -12.15
CA LYS A 119 6.48 -8.81 -12.42
C LYS A 119 7.50 -8.19 -11.47
N ILE A 120 8.42 -8.98 -11.00
CA ILE A 120 9.61 -8.51 -10.28
C ILE A 120 10.76 -8.67 -11.24
N ILE A 121 11.51 -7.60 -11.50
CA ILE A 121 12.60 -7.61 -12.48
C ILE A 121 13.92 -7.14 -11.87
N LYS A 122 15.02 -7.62 -12.40
CA LYS A 122 16.37 -7.16 -12.06
C LYS A 122 17.23 -7.02 -13.31
N SER A 123 18.33 -6.30 -13.19
CA SER A 123 19.34 -6.22 -14.26
C SER A 123 20.34 -7.35 -14.12
N GLU A 124 20.48 -8.17 -15.15
CA GLU A 124 21.54 -9.17 -15.27
C GLU A 124 22.35 -8.91 -16.56
N LYS A 125 23.63 -8.61 -16.41
CA LYS A 125 24.54 -8.34 -17.55
C LYS A 125 24.00 -7.29 -18.53
N GLY A 126 23.32 -6.26 -17.97
CA GLY A 126 22.73 -5.17 -18.78
C GLY A 126 21.35 -5.47 -19.37
N ASN A 127 20.80 -6.66 -19.15
CA ASN A 127 19.46 -7.03 -19.59
C ASN A 127 18.50 -7.09 -18.40
N LEU A 128 17.25 -6.69 -18.62
CA LEU A 128 16.19 -6.83 -17.62
C LEU A 128 15.59 -8.24 -17.70
N VAL A 129 15.64 -8.97 -16.58
CA VAL A 129 15.13 -10.34 -16.45
C VAL A 129 14.12 -10.42 -15.30
N GLU A 130 13.19 -11.37 -15.40
CA GLU A 130 12.23 -11.63 -14.33
C GLU A 130 12.91 -12.40 -13.19
N CYS A 131 12.66 -11.96 -11.95
CA CYS A 131 13.15 -12.60 -10.73
C CYS A 131 12.40 -13.91 -10.44
N LYS A 132 13.07 -14.81 -9.74
CA LYS A 132 12.45 -16.01 -9.16
C LYS A 132 11.65 -15.67 -7.90
N THR A 133 10.90 -16.64 -7.40
CA THR A 133 10.24 -16.56 -6.09
C THR A 133 11.25 -16.15 -5.01
N ASP A 134 10.83 -15.24 -4.13
CA ASP A 134 11.62 -14.66 -3.04
C ASP A 134 12.85 -13.82 -3.47
N GLU A 135 13.09 -13.67 -4.75
CA GLU A 135 14.16 -12.81 -5.23
C GLU A 135 13.69 -11.35 -5.33
N VAL A 136 14.49 -10.45 -4.75
CA VAL A 136 14.21 -9.01 -4.74
C VAL A 136 14.56 -8.38 -6.07
N GLY A 137 13.68 -7.53 -6.56
CA GLY A 137 13.87 -6.72 -7.76
C GLY A 137 12.89 -5.56 -7.84
N GLU A 138 12.90 -4.84 -8.94
CA GLU A 138 11.96 -3.75 -9.18
C GLU A 138 10.57 -4.30 -9.51
N ILE A 139 9.56 -3.77 -8.83
CA ILE A 139 8.15 -4.11 -9.05
C ILE A 139 7.68 -3.45 -10.34
N CYS A 140 7.11 -4.27 -11.23
CA CYS A 140 6.52 -3.83 -12.48
C CYS A 140 5.07 -4.28 -12.58
N ILE A 141 4.17 -3.39 -13.02
CA ILE A 141 2.73 -3.57 -12.93
C ILE A 141 2.07 -3.39 -14.29
N SER A 142 1.11 -4.26 -14.58
CA SER A 142 0.17 -4.08 -15.68
C SER A 142 -1.25 -4.35 -15.20
N ASN A 143 -2.13 -3.38 -15.33
CA ASN A 143 -3.56 -3.51 -15.06
C ASN A 143 -4.36 -2.52 -15.92
N PRO A 144 -5.70 -2.58 -15.94
CA PRO A 144 -6.52 -1.64 -16.72
C PRO A 144 -6.37 -0.16 -16.33
N GLY A 145 -5.85 0.11 -15.13
CA GLY A 145 -5.60 1.48 -14.63
C GLY A 145 -4.23 2.04 -15.01
N VAL A 146 -3.33 1.22 -15.54
CA VAL A 146 -2.02 1.67 -16.06
C VAL A 146 -2.19 2.24 -17.45
N TYR A 147 -1.89 3.53 -17.59
CA TYR A 147 -1.95 4.20 -18.89
C TYR A 147 -0.63 4.01 -19.65
N ALA A 148 -0.53 2.88 -20.36
CA ALA A 148 0.68 2.47 -21.03
C ALA A 148 1.15 3.45 -22.10
N GLY A 149 2.41 3.89 -21.99
CA GLY A 149 3.10 4.69 -23.00
C GLY A 149 3.02 6.21 -22.81
N ASN A 150 2.13 6.73 -21.97
CA ASN A 150 1.97 8.17 -21.76
C ASN A 150 1.49 8.52 -20.34
N THR A 151 2.16 7.97 -19.33
CA THR A 151 1.80 8.13 -17.91
C THR A 151 2.00 9.57 -17.44
N TYR A 152 3.11 10.20 -17.83
CA TYR A 152 3.42 11.58 -17.50
C TYR A 152 3.26 12.49 -18.69
N THR A 153 2.89 13.74 -18.45
CA THR A 153 2.76 14.78 -19.49
C THR A 153 4.12 15.15 -20.08
N GLU A 154 5.19 15.06 -19.27
CA GLU A 154 6.56 15.28 -19.72
C GLU A 154 7.10 14.01 -20.40
N ALA A 155 7.39 14.12 -21.68
CA ALA A 155 7.77 12.99 -22.53
C ALA A 155 9.05 12.27 -22.07
N ASP A 156 10.01 12.99 -21.52
CA ASP A 156 11.27 12.47 -20.99
C ASP A 156 11.04 11.55 -19.77
N LYS A 157 10.04 11.83 -18.96
CA LYS A 157 9.67 10.97 -17.82
C LYS A 157 9.04 9.63 -18.23
N ASN A 158 8.58 9.51 -19.46
CA ASN A 158 8.05 8.26 -19.98
C ASN A 158 9.12 7.38 -20.62
N ALA A 159 10.34 7.90 -20.81
CA ALA A 159 11.46 7.12 -21.34
C ALA A 159 11.81 5.98 -20.34
N ASP A 160 11.95 4.77 -20.84
CA ASP A 160 12.28 3.55 -20.07
C ASP A 160 11.32 3.24 -18.90
N LEU A 161 10.16 3.90 -18.86
CA LEU A 161 9.17 3.71 -17.80
C LEU A 161 8.47 2.34 -17.88
N TYR A 162 8.57 1.64 -19.02
CA TYR A 162 7.84 0.40 -19.25
C TYR A 162 8.76 -0.79 -19.57
N TYR A 163 8.67 -1.84 -18.76
CA TYR A 163 9.23 -3.13 -19.08
C TYR A 163 8.39 -3.84 -20.13
N LYS A 164 9.03 -4.36 -21.20
CA LYS A 164 8.35 -5.01 -22.35
C LYS A 164 7.19 -4.16 -22.93
N LYS A 165 7.29 -2.83 -22.88
CA LYS A 165 6.26 -1.89 -23.38
C LYS A 165 4.87 -2.08 -22.77
N LYS A 166 4.75 -2.79 -21.66
CA LYS A 166 3.47 -3.15 -21.03
C LYS A 166 3.46 -2.89 -19.54
N TYR A 167 4.52 -3.24 -18.84
CA TYR A 167 4.57 -3.20 -17.39
C TYR A 167 5.19 -1.89 -16.91
N LEU A 168 4.40 -1.09 -16.23
CA LEU A 168 4.88 0.13 -15.56
C LEU A 168 5.95 -0.24 -14.52
N ARG A 169 7.12 0.33 -14.64
CA ARG A 169 8.20 0.25 -13.66
C ARG A 169 7.91 1.25 -12.54
N THR A 170 7.71 0.76 -11.32
CA THR A 170 7.24 1.59 -10.21
C THR A 170 8.35 2.33 -9.50
N GLY A 171 9.59 1.87 -9.64
CA GLY A 171 10.73 2.32 -8.85
C GLY A 171 10.72 1.78 -7.41
N ASP A 172 9.72 1.01 -7.02
CA ASP A 172 9.70 0.31 -5.74
C ASP A 172 10.34 -1.07 -5.89
N LEU A 173 11.07 -1.49 -4.85
CA LEU A 173 11.70 -2.80 -4.78
C LEU A 173 10.83 -3.75 -3.96
N GLY A 174 10.82 -5.01 -4.36
CA GLY A 174 10.07 -6.02 -3.65
C GLY A 174 10.30 -7.43 -4.18
N ARG A 175 9.61 -8.37 -3.58
CA ARG A 175 9.61 -9.79 -3.97
C ARG A 175 8.20 -10.36 -3.89
N LYS A 176 7.98 -11.48 -4.56
CA LYS A 176 6.81 -12.33 -4.34
C LYS A 176 7.26 -13.62 -3.65
N ASP A 177 6.51 -14.05 -2.64
CA ASP A 177 6.74 -15.33 -2.00
C ASP A 177 6.09 -16.49 -2.78
N SER A 178 6.21 -17.73 -2.26
CA SER A 178 5.64 -18.93 -2.88
C SER A 178 4.11 -18.92 -3.00
N ASP A 179 3.45 -18.13 -2.17
CA ASP A 179 1.99 -17.98 -2.16
C ASP A 179 1.53 -16.73 -2.91
N GLU A 180 2.44 -16.11 -3.69
CA GLU A 180 2.21 -14.93 -4.53
C GLU A 180 1.93 -13.62 -3.73
N TYR A 181 2.16 -13.60 -2.41
CA TYR A 181 2.10 -12.36 -1.65
C TYR A 181 3.25 -11.42 -2.05
N LEU A 182 2.91 -10.15 -2.23
CA LEU A 182 3.86 -9.09 -2.55
C LEU A 182 4.44 -8.48 -1.28
N TRP A 183 5.76 -8.38 -1.22
CA TRP A 183 6.52 -7.79 -0.13
C TRP A 183 7.31 -6.60 -0.67
N ILE A 184 7.07 -5.40 -0.12
CA ILE A 184 7.85 -4.20 -0.45
C ILE A 184 9.11 -4.22 0.41
N THR A 185 10.28 -4.00 -0.19
CA THR A 185 11.56 -4.01 0.51
C THR A 185 12.27 -2.66 0.48
N GLY A 186 11.84 -1.71 -0.35
CA GLY A 186 12.45 -0.38 -0.40
C GLY A 186 12.13 0.35 -1.69
N ARG A 187 12.90 1.39 -1.98
CA ARG A 187 12.85 2.12 -3.25
C ARG A 187 14.17 2.05 -3.99
N ALA A 188 14.12 1.87 -5.30
CA ALA A 188 15.30 1.77 -6.15
C ALA A 188 16.19 3.04 -6.10
N LYS A 189 15.59 4.21 -5.85
CA LYS A 189 16.31 5.48 -5.70
C LYS A 189 16.99 5.66 -4.35
N ASP A 190 16.50 4.97 -3.32
CA ASP A 190 16.99 5.05 -1.95
C ASP A 190 18.05 3.98 -1.67
N LEU A 191 18.25 3.07 -2.64
CA LEU A 191 19.21 2.00 -2.54
C LEU A 191 20.65 2.54 -2.58
N ILE A 192 21.37 2.42 -1.48
CA ILE A 192 22.80 2.72 -1.39
C ILE A 192 23.59 1.44 -1.69
N ILE A 193 24.33 1.42 -2.80
CA ILE A 193 25.21 0.30 -3.12
C ILE A 193 26.60 0.59 -2.55
N ARG A 194 27.03 -0.19 -1.56
CA ARG A 194 28.38 -0.11 -0.98
C ARG A 194 29.09 -1.45 -1.08
N GLY A 195 30.22 -1.45 -1.79
CA GLY A 195 31.04 -2.67 -1.95
C GLY A 195 30.34 -3.85 -2.63
N GLY A 196 29.34 -3.58 -3.50
CA GLY A 196 28.57 -4.62 -4.18
C GLY A 196 27.38 -5.16 -3.36
N HIS A 197 27.11 -4.63 -2.17
CA HIS A 197 25.97 -4.96 -1.33
C HIS A 197 24.95 -3.81 -1.32
N ASN A 198 23.68 -4.15 -1.41
CA ASN A 198 22.58 -3.22 -1.25
C ASN A 198 22.41 -2.90 0.25
N ILE A 199 22.31 -1.62 0.58
CA ILE A 199 22.00 -1.12 1.93
C ILE A 199 20.70 -0.33 1.79
N ASP A 200 19.66 -0.79 2.45
CA ASP A 200 18.37 -0.11 2.61
C ASP A 200 18.45 0.92 3.73
#